data_5a0ffa767cca635a17a3ca99ae3b5f67
#
_entry.id   5a0ffa767cca635a17a3ca99ae3b5f67
#
_cell.length_a   1.000
_cell.length_b   1.000
_cell.length_c   1.000
_cell.angle_alpha   90.00
_cell.angle_beta   90.00
_cell.angle_gamma   90.00
#
_symmetry.space_group_name_H-M   'P 1'
#
loop_
_entity.id
_entity.type
_entity.pdbx_description
1 polymer ?
#
loop_
_entity_poly.entity_id
_entity_poly.type
_entity_poly.pdbx_seq_one_letter_code
_entity_poly.pdbx_strand_id
1 'polypeptide(L)'
;MRELVTRIEQMNKCLFMAMCLVLGACVAWAQPAQEPSTLPALSDRNDAQSADGLGVPFESSAAGIAFRPPAGGKLIRRATNDDIVSYINDEKNWVLKVTMTTLSKPLPLKNYQDENGRDQLGMMDLALEQFKRIQPGAEVLRQDVIPLADGDTGMLVLRYSLGTTRMLNQQAIIHASDFVYYTLSFTSPAAKNPDAQVEDPAEREAVGIFRKVLDSVKLLDRTSIRLEQNERLYRTRALYLNLTDQRIRQAMVPEQWLRLMRDGKDIGYTYIVEEAEKRGRQDGVKIGIRSRTVPEADVQVDAETWMYCTFDRAHGDWTSTVIYDNPKNPLPKKNYTTEIGISDRQTKPEVERPLEGQNGGKSQVREVETYTLTVKYVSRSSTGRPVTRQLPPSYLPQALGQLLPRLLGREPATYMFYTYVGDRREVMARYVDVESEQPVTLDGKTVRAIAIKDRIGLEGSPTYHYVSPDGKYLGSENKDSKIVILPTDAETLKKIWISPTLTRPSIPQEGAPPETEPAR
;
A
#
# COMPACT_ATOMS: atom_id res chain seq x y z
N MET A 1 15.33 -22.66 -10.99
CA MET A 1 15.07 -21.21 -11.05
C MET A 1 13.64 -20.83 -10.70
N ARG A 2 12.60 -21.50 -11.23
CA ARG A 2 11.20 -21.29 -10.79
C ARG A 2 10.99 -21.48 -9.29
N GLU A 3 11.50 -22.57 -8.71
CA GLU A 3 11.41 -22.81 -7.26
C GLU A 3 12.11 -21.73 -6.41
N LEU A 4 13.21 -21.16 -6.88
CA LEU A 4 13.94 -20.11 -6.16
C LEU A 4 13.17 -18.79 -6.19
N VAL A 5 12.59 -18.43 -7.34
CA VAL A 5 11.76 -17.23 -7.49
C VAL A 5 10.48 -17.36 -6.68
N THR A 6 9.80 -18.52 -6.72
CA THR A 6 8.62 -18.79 -5.90
C THR A 6 8.95 -18.78 -4.40
N ARG A 7 10.11 -19.29 -4.00
CA ARG A 7 10.57 -19.25 -2.60
C ARG A 7 10.92 -17.83 -2.12
N ILE A 8 11.56 -17.02 -2.96
CA ILE A 8 11.84 -15.61 -2.63
C ILE A 8 10.54 -14.82 -2.55
N GLU A 9 9.57 -15.08 -3.43
CA GLU A 9 8.25 -14.48 -3.35
C GLU A 9 7.45 -14.94 -2.12
N GLN A 10 7.52 -16.20 -1.75
CA GLN A 10 6.89 -16.71 -0.53
C GLN A 10 7.55 -16.16 0.74
N MET A 11 8.89 -16.08 0.79
CA MET A 11 9.61 -15.44 1.90
C MET A 11 9.23 -13.97 2.06
N ASN A 12 9.15 -13.22 0.97
CA ASN A 12 8.72 -11.83 0.99
C ASN A 12 7.26 -11.69 1.44
N LYS A 13 6.39 -12.64 1.08
CA LYS A 13 4.96 -12.64 1.47
C LYS A 13 4.75 -12.88 2.96
N CYS A 14 5.49 -13.79 3.57
CA CYS A 14 5.38 -14.07 5.02
C CYS A 14 6.02 -12.97 5.88
N LEU A 15 7.14 -12.41 5.42
CA LEU A 15 7.78 -11.24 6.06
C LEU A 15 6.82 -10.05 6.12
N PHE A 16 6.07 -9.86 5.04
CA PHE A 16 5.05 -8.86 4.87
C PHE A 16 3.90 -8.99 5.89
N MET A 17 3.41 -10.22 6.13
CA MET A 17 2.29 -10.47 7.03
C MET A 17 2.56 -9.99 8.46
N ALA A 18 3.73 -10.31 9.00
CA ALA A 18 4.08 -9.95 10.36
C ALA A 18 4.28 -8.44 10.53
N MET A 19 4.88 -7.77 9.54
CA MET A 19 5.17 -6.35 9.60
C MET A 19 3.92 -5.49 9.45
N CYS A 20 2.98 -5.87 8.58
CA CYS A 20 1.70 -5.18 8.42
C CYS A 20 0.77 -5.34 9.63
N LEU A 21 0.78 -6.51 10.27
CA LEU A 21 0.01 -6.74 11.50
C LEU A 21 0.52 -5.90 12.67
N VAL A 22 1.84 -5.67 12.72
CA VAL A 22 2.47 -4.88 13.77
C VAL A 22 2.18 -3.39 13.62
N LEU A 23 2.11 -2.87 12.41
CA LEU A 23 1.99 -1.43 12.17
C LEU A 23 0.54 -0.93 12.04
N GLY A 24 -0.48 -1.81 12.18
CA GLY A 24 -1.88 -1.43 11.90
C GLY A 24 -2.09 -0.94 10.47
N ALA A 25 -1.09 -1.09 9.62
CA ALA A 25 -1.15 -0.73 8.22
C ALA A 25 -1.91 -1.81 7.44
N CYS A 26 -2.87 -1.38 6.66
CA CYS A 26 -3.73 -2.23 5.85
C CYS A 26 -2.95 -3.25 5.05
N VAL A 27 -3.30 -4.50 5.23
CA VAL A 27 -2.73 -5.63 4.52
C VAL A 27 -3.33 -5.70 3.12
N ALA A 28 -2.65 -5.13 2.15
CA ALA A 28 -2.93 -5.44 0.75
C ALA A 28 -2.15 -6.70 0.37
N TRP A 29 -2.82 -7.82 0.35
CA TRP A 29 -2.22 -9.13 0.06
C TRP A 29 -2.19 -9.42 -1.43
N ALA A 30 -1.01 -9.77 -1.93
CA ALA A 30 -0.94 -10.68 -3.05
C ALA A 30 -1.14 -12.10 -2.50
N GLN A 31 -2.26 -12.73 -2.79
CA GLN A 31 -2.46 -14.15 -2.46
C GLN A 31 -1.39 -15.01 -3.16
N PRO A 32 -0.83 -16.03 -2.49
CA PRO A 32 -0.14 -17.10 -3.19
C PRO A 32 -1.16 -17.81 -4.09
N ALA A 33 -0.72 -18.28 -5.25
CA ALA A 33 -1.48 -19.21 -6.04
C ALA A 33 -1.85 -20.41 -5.14
N GLN A 34 -3.11 -20.51 -4.76
CA GLN A 34 -3.63 -21.67 -4.03
C GLN A 34 -3.78 -22.82 -5.00
N GLU A 35 -3.30 -23.99 -4.62
CA GLU A 35 -3.83 -25.25 -5.14
C GLU A 35 -5.34 -25.31 -4.87
N PRO A 36 -6.14 -25.93 -5.74
CA PRO A 36 -7.58 -25.88 -5.65
C PRO A 36 -8.09 -26.63 -4.42
N SER A 37 -8.39 -25.90 -3.35
CA SER A 37 -9.20 -26.44 -2.26
C SER A 37 -10.67 -26.21 -2.58
N THR A 38 -11.40 -27.29 -2.66
CA THR A 38 -12.85 -27.36 -2.88
C THR A 38 -13.61 -26.83 -1.65
N LEU A 39 -13.78 -25.50 -1.55
CA LEU A 39 -14.78 -24.87 -0.69
C LEU A 39 -15.37 -23.67 -1.44
N PRO A 40 -16.71 -23.46 -1.37
CA PRO A 40 -17.34 -22.37 -2.11
C PRO A 40 -16.91 -21.03 -1.55
N ALA A 41 -15.98 -20.36 -2.24
CA ALA A 41 -15.67 -18.97 -2.01
C ALA A 41 -16.88 -18.12 -2.37
N LEU A 42 -17.35 -17.31 -1.44
CA LEU A 42 -18.29 -16.22 -1.71
C LEU A 42 -17.73 -15.35 -2.84
N SER A 43 -18.56 -15.09 -3.80
CA SER A 43 -18.32 -14.59 -5.14
C SER A 43 -17.65 -13.21 -5.22
N ASP A 44 -16.33 -13.16 -5.14
CA ASP A 44 -15.54 -12.07 -5.71
C ASP A 44 -15.22 -12.32 -7.21
N ARG A 45 -15.85 -13.32 -7.80
CA ARG A 45 -15.79 -13.54 -9.23
C ARG A 45 -16.71 -12.54 -9.91
N ASN A 46 -16.16 -11.84 -10.85
CA ASN A 46 -16.89 -10.99 -11.79
C ASN A 46 -17.69 -11.89 -12.78
N ASP A 47 -18.46 -12.85 -12.21
CA ASP A 47 -19.14 -13.93 -12.92
C ASP A 47 -20.44 -13.48 -13.62
N ALA A 48 -20.85 -12.22 -13.44
CA ALA A 48 -21.92 -11.64 -14.26
C ALA A 48 -21.39 -11.39 -15.67
N GLN A 49 -21.30 -12.45 -16.45
CA GLN A 49 -20.90 -12.41 -17.84
C GLN A 49 -22.00 -11.71 -18.63
N SER A 50 -21.78 -10.45 -19.00
CA SER A 50 -22.66 -9.83 -19.99
C SER A 50 -22.36 -10.39 -21.37
N ALA A 51 -23.33 -10.32 -22.28
CA ALA A 51 -23.23 -10.84 -23.65
C ALA A 51 -22.03 -10.26 -24.45
N ASP A 52 -21.45 -9.13 -23.98
CA ASP A 52 -20.31 -8.45 -24.60
C ASP A 52 -18.94 -8.94 -24.12
N GLY A 53 -18.88 -9.89 -23.16
CA GLY A 53 -17.63 -10.44 -22.60
C GLY A 53 -16.96 -9.54 -21.56
N LEU A 54 -17.62 -8.49 -21.09
CA LEU A 54 -17.15 -7.62 -20.02
C LEU A 54 -17.82 -7.99 -18.68
N GLY A 55 -17.10 -7.72 -17.61
CA GLY A 55 -17.55 -7.93 -16.25
C GLY A 55 -18.29 -6.75 -15.64
N VAL A 56 -18.50 -6.80 -14.32
CA VAL A 56 -19.14 -5.73 -13.53
C VAL A 56 -18.31 -4.45 -13.61
N PRO A 57 -18.94 -3.27 -13.77
CA PRO A 57 -18.22 -2.00 -13.76
C PRO A 57 -17.38 -1.81 -12.50
N PHE A 58 -16.15 -1.36 -12.70
CA PHE A 58 -15.26 -0.86 -11.67
C PHE A 58 -15.29 0.67 -11.70
N GLU A 59 -15.35 1.27 -10.52
CA GLU A 59 -15.27 2.71 -10.35
C GLU A 59 -14.36 3.05 -9.17
N SER A 60 -13.46 3.99 -9.39
CA SER A 60 -12.61 4.57 -8.36
C SER A 60 -12.78 6.07 -8.34
N SER A 61 -13.53 6.57 -7.36
CA SER A 61 -13.65 8.01 -7.12
C SER A 61 -12.31 8.62 -6.69
N ALA A 62 -11.46 7.88 -5.96
CA ALA A 62 -10.15 8.35 -5.54
C ALA A 62 -9.18 8.53 -6.73
N ALA A 63 -9.22 7.63 -7.70
CA ALA A 63 -8.41 7.70 -8.90
C ALA A 63 -9.07 8.50 -10.04
N GLY A 64 -10.37 8.64 -10.05
CA GLY A 64 -11.09 9.40 -11.08
C GLY A 64 -11.30 8.65 -12.39
N ILE A 65 -11.49 7.34 -12.32
CA ILE A 65 -11.71 6.49 -13.50
C ILE A 65 -12.76 5.42 -13.22
N ALA A 66 -13.59 5.14 -14.22
CA ALA A 66 -14.47 4.00 -14.24
C ALA A 66 -14.30 3.23 -15.54
N PHE A 67 -14.46 1.91 -15.50
CA PHE A 67 -14.40 1.05 -16.68
C PHE A 67 -15.01 -0.32 -16.38
N ARG A 68 -15.21 -1.14 -17.42
CA ARG A 68 -15.63 -2.54 -17.27
C ARG A 68 -14.46 -3.47 -17.61
N PRO A 69 -13.97 -4.28 -16.63
CA PRO A 69 -12.91 -5.25 -16.89
C PRO A 69 -13.39 -6.41 -17.76
N PRO A 70 -12.51 -7.24 -18.33
CA PRO A 70 -12.91 -8.49 -18.94
C PRO A 70 -13.61 -9.42 -17.95
N ALA A 71 -14.62 -10.16 -18.40
CA ALA A 71 -15.35 -11.10 -17.55
C ALA A 71 -14.47 -12.25 -17.07
N GLY A 72 -14.80 -12.81 -15.89
CA GLY A 72 -14.09 -13.94 -15.27
C GLY A 72 -12.75 -13.57 -14.65
N GLY A 73 -12.40 -12.29 -14.53
CA GLY A 73 -11.21 -11.83 -13.84
C GLY A 73 -11.40 -11.74 -12.33
N LYS A 74 -10.43 -12.25 -11.58
CA LYS A 74 -10.35 -12.05 -10.13
C LYS A 74 -9.73 -10.68 -9.84
N LEU A 75 -10.44 -9.88 -9.07
CA LEU A 75 -9.98 -8.57 -8.61
C LEU A 75 -8.81 -8.71 -7.63
N ILE A 76 -7.74 -7.95 -7.86
CA ILE A 76 -6.60 -7.84 -6.95
C ILE A 76 -6.40 -6.37 -6.62
N ARG A 77 -6.50 -6.04 -5.34
CA ARG A 77 -6.21 -4.72 -4.80
C ARG A 77 -4.80 -4.68 -4.23
N ARG A 78 -4.04 -3.63 -4.54
CA ARG A 78 -2.69 -3.43 -4.00
C ARG A 78 -2.60 -2.04 -3.38
N ALA A 79 -1.97 -1.95 -2.23
CA ALA A 79 -1.60 -0.66 -1.65
C ALA A 79 -0.36 -0.14 -2.40
N THR A 80 -0.56 0.76 -3.35
CA THR A 80 0.50 1.48 -4.07
C THR A 80 0.03 2.90 -4.37
N ASN A 81 0.95 3.78 -4.72
CA ASN A 81 0.61 5.14 -5.13
C ASN A 81 0.06 5.19 -6.57
N ASP A 82 0.43 4.23 -7.39
CA ASP A 82 0.23 4.26 -8.84
C ASP A 82 -0.79 3.21 -9.31
N ASP A 83 -0.80 2.00 -8.71
CA ASP A 83 -1.73 0.94 -9.12
C ASP A 83 -3.13 1.25 -8.61
N ILE A 84 -4.08 1.34 -9.53
CA ILE A 84 -5.50 1.47 -9.18
C ILE A 84 -6.05 0.07 -8.90
N VAL A 85 -5.94 -0.82 -9.89
CA VAL A 85 -6.52 -2.16 -9.80
C VAL A 85 -5.84 -3.13 -10.76
N SER A 86 -5.88 -4.41 -10.42
CA SER A 86 -5.51 -5.50 -11.32
C SER A 86 -6.60 -6.56 -11.34
N TYR A 87 -6.82 -7.16 -12.51
CA TYR A 87 -7.66 -8.33 -12.69
C TYR A 87 -6.83 -9.44 -13.28
N ILE A 88 -6.94 -10.65 -12.74
CA ILE A 88 -6.21 -11.83 -13.22
C ILE A 88 -7.21 -12.94 -13.51
N ASN A 89 -7.02 -13.59 -14.65
CA ASN A 89 -7.74 -14.82 -14.98
C ASN A 89 -6.70 -15.93 -15.23
N ASP A 90 -6.59 -16.85 -14.28
CA ASP A 90 -5.61 -17.93 -14.32
C ASP A 90 -5.99 -19.00 -15.39
N GLU A 91 -7.27 -19.19 -15.68
CA GLU A 91 -7.75 -20.16 -16.66
C GLU A 91 -7.41 -19.73 -18.10
N LYS A 92 -7.61 -18.45 -18.42
CA LYS A 92 -7.30 -17.85 -19.72
C LYS A 92 -5.90 -17.23 -19.79
N ASN A 93 -5.17 -17.23 -18.68
CA ASN A 93 -3.82 -16.65 -18.53
C ASN A 93 -3.72 -15.18 -18.96
N TRP A 94 -4.69 -14.34 -18.61
CA TRP A 94 -4.59 -12.91 -18.86
C TRP A 94 -4.57 -12.07 -17.59
N VAL A 95 -3.96 -10.90 -17.70
CA VAL A 95 -3.89 -9.89 -16.65
C VAL A 95 -4.27 -8.53 -17.22
N LEU A 96 -5.23 -7.84 -16.61
CA LEU A 96 -5.48 -6.41 -16.82
C LEU A 96 -4.97 -5.64 -15.61
N LYS A 97 -4.08 -4.69 -15.84
CA LYS A 97 -3.57 -3.77 -14.81
C LYS A 97 -3.92 -2.34 -15.20
N VAL A 98 -4.44 -1.57 -14.25
CA VAL A 98 -4.73 -0.15 -14.42
C VAL A 98 -3.91 0.66 -13.42
N THR A 99 -3.15 1.62 -13.94
CA THR A 99 -2.29 2.50 -13.15
C THR A 99 -2.60 3.96 -13.44
N MET A 100 -2.27 4.83 -12.47
CA MET A 100 -2.33 6.28 -12.62
C MET A 100 -0.92 6.85 -12.43
N THR A 101 -0.46 7.64 -13.38
CA THR A 101 0.81 8.36 -13.27
C THR A 101 0.54 9.84 -13.16
N THR A 102 1.08 10.48 -12.12
CA THR A 102 1.03 11.94 -11.95
C THR A 102 2.43 12.51 -12.18
N LEU A 103 2.53 13.43 -13.10
CA LEU A 103 3.77 14.10 -13.47
C LEU A 103 3.88 15.48 -12.82
N SER A 104 5.11 15.95 -12.61
CA SER A 104 5.39 17.31 -12.13
C SER A 104 5.34 18.36 -13.24
N LYS A 105 5.45 17.93 -14.51
CA LYS A 105 5.38 18.77 -15.71
C LYS A 105 4.51 18.10 -16.76
N PRO A 106 3.78 18.86 -17.57
CA PRO A 106 3.05 18.31 -18.71
C PRO A 106 3.99 17.56 -19.66
N LEU A 107 3.53 16.43 -20.16
CA LEU A 107 4.29 15.62 -21.10
C LEU A 107 3.36 15.19 -22.25
N PRO A 108 3.67 15.50 -23.53
CA PRO A 108 2.87 15.02 -24.65
C PRO A 108 2.88 13.49 -24.77
N LEU A 109 1.87 12.90 -25.41
CA LEU A 109 1.86 11.46 -25.72
C LEU A 109 2.97 11.07 -26.71
N LYS A 110 3.19 11.92 -27.75
CA LYS A 110 4.24 11.74 -28.76
C LYS A 110 5.49 12.49 -28.39
N ASN A 111 6.62 12.12 -29.01
CA ASN A 111 7.87 12.87 -28.92
C ASN A 111 7.68 14.31 -29.38
N TYR A 112 8.41 15.22 -28.76
CA TYR A 112 8.31 16.65 -28.99
C TYR A 112 9.68 17.33 -28.92
N GLN A 113 9.77 18.54 -29.40
CA GLN A 113 10.95 19.39 -29.22
C GLN A 113 10.72 20.33 -28.04
N ASP A 114 11.72 20.44 -27.16
CA ASP A 114 11.70 21.40 -26.06
C ASP A 114 11.94 22.84 -26.56
N GLU A 115 11.87 23.82 -25.67
CA GLU A 115 12.07 25.23 -25.96
C GLU A 115 13.44 25.54 -26.58
N ASN A 116 14.40 24.62 -26.44
CA ASN A 116 15.75 24.72 -27.01
C ASN A 116 15.91 23.95 -28.33
N GLY A 117 14.81 23.39 -28.87
CA GLY A 117 14.80 22.59 -30.09
C GLY A 117 15.40 21.19 -29.95
N ARG A 118 15.51 20.67 -28.71
CA ARG A 118 16.02 19.32 -28.45
C ARG A 118 14.87 18.31 -28.45
N ASP A 119 15.10 17.21 -29.14
CA ASP A 119 14.14 16.10 -29.14
C ASP A 119 13.97 15.50 -27.73
N GLN A 120 12.75 15.42 -27.27
CA GLN A 120 12.34 14.88 -26.00
C GLN A 120 11.37 13.70 -26.21
N LEU A 121 11.48 12.69 -25.34
CA LEU A 121 10.57 11.56 -25.40
C LEU A 121 9.20 11.95 -24.86
N GLY A 122 8.17 11.55 -25.57
CA GLY A 122 6.80 11.61 -25.09
C GLY A 122 6.45 10.42 -24.19
N MET A 123 5.25 10.45 -23.61
CA MET A 123 4.81 9.46 -22.65
C MET A 123 4.81 8.03 -23.21
N MET A 124 4.48 7.86 -24.50
CA MET A 124 4.47 6.54 -25.15
C MET A 124 5.87 5.94 -25.24
N ASP A 125 6.86 6.74 -25.66
CA ASP A 125 8.24 6.24 -25.81
C ASP A 125 8.90 6.01 -24.47
N LEU A 126 8.58 6.81 -23.43
CA LEU A 126 9.02 6.53 -22.06
C LEU A 126 8.45 5.21 -21.54
N ALA A 127 7.17 4.94 -21.78
CA ALA A 127 6.54 3.68 -21.41
C ALA A 127 7.16 2.49 -22.17
N LEU A 128 7.44 2.67 -23.46
CA LEU A 128 8.11 1.67 -24.29
C LEU A 128 9.55 1.38 -23.80
N GLU A 129 10.33 2.43 -23.50
CA GLU A 129 11.67 2.25 -22.94
C GLU A 129 11.66 1.53 -21.60
N GLN A 130 10.73 1.91 -20.72
CA GLN A 130 10.56 1.25 -19.42
C GLN A 130 10.19 -0.22 -19.60
N PHE A 131 9.30 -0.56 -20.54
CA PHE A 131 8.94 -1.92 -20.85
C PHE A 131 10.13 -2.71 -21.39
N LYS A 132 10.89 -2.14 -22.33
CA LYS A 132 12.10 -2.78 -22.91
C LYS A 132 13.23 -2.98 -21.90
N ARG A 133 13.33 -2.18 -20.85
CA ARG A 133 14.28 -2.43 -19.74
C ARG A 133 13.95 -3.74 -19.00
N ILE A 134 12.67 -4.07 -18.87
CA ILE A 134 12.20 -5.30 -18.19
C ILE A 134 12.20 -6.47 -19.17
N GLN A 135 11.84 -6.22 -20.43
CA GLN A 135 11.71 -7.20 -21.51
C GLN A 135 12.52 -6.72 -22.74
N PRO A 136 13.86 -6.90 -22.75
CA PRO A 136 14.72 -6.36 -23.80
C PRO A 136 14.40 -6.88 -25.21
N GLY A 137 13.83 -8.10 -25.31
CA GLY A 137 13.44 -8.73 -26.57
C GLY A 137 12.02 -8.39 -27.05
N ALA A 138 11.38 -7.38 -26.49
CA ALA A 138 10.03 -7.01 -26.88
C ALA A 138 9.99 -6.40 -28.30
N GLU A 139 9.14 -6.98 -29.14
CA GLU A 139 8.81 -6.50 -30.48
C GLU A 139 7.65 -5.51 -30.40
N VAL A 140 7.77 -4.36 -31.06
CA VAL A 140 6.70 -3.36 -31.17
C VAL A 140 5.85 -3.68 -32.39
N LEU A 141 4.60 -4.10 -32.17
CA LEU A 141 3.65 -4.39 -33.24
C LEU A 141 2.85 -3.15 -33.66
N ARG A 142 2.58 -2.25 -32.68
CA ARG A 142 1.79 -1.04 -32.91
C ARG A 142 2.20 0.04 -31.93
N GLN A 143 2.32 1.28 -32.43
CA GLN A 143 2.56 2.49 -31.64
C GLN A 143 1.88 3.67 -32.34
N ASP A 144 0.69 4.05 -31.88
CA ASP A 144 -0.08 5.15 -32.47
C ASP A 144 -0.93 5.87 -31.41
N VAL A 145 -1.51 7.00 -31.81
CA VAL A 145 -2.48 7.73 -30.99
C VAL A 145 -3.85 7.55 -31.61
N ILE A 146 -4.80 7.15 -30.80
CA ILE A 146 -6.21 6.97 -31.19
C ILE A 146 -7.08 7.93 -30.37
N PRO A 147 -8.14 8.49 -30.97
CA PRO A 147 -9.13 9.24 -30.21
C PRO A 147 -10.01 8.27 -29.40
N LEU A 148 -10.25 8.61 -28.14
CA LEU A 148 -11.33 8.05 -27.32
C LEU A 148 -12.30 9.16 -26.93
N ALA A 149 -13.46 8.80 -26.38
CA ALA A 149 -14.50 9.77 -26.02
C ALA A 149 -14.00 10.88 -25.07
N ASP A 150 -13.07 10.56 -24.17
CA ASP A 150 -12.56 11.45 -23.13
C ASP A 150 -11.15 11.99 -23.41
N GLY A 151 -10.62 11.85 -24.63
CA GLY A 151 -9.32 12.41 -25.01
C GLY A 151 -8.44 11.51 -25.87
N ASP A 152 -7.26 12.02 -26.23
CA ASP A 152 -6.27 11.28 -26.99
C ASP A 152 -5.65 10.15 -26.13
N THR A 153 -5.51 8.99 -26.76
CA THR A 153 -4.95 7.79 -26.11
C THR A 153 -3.81 7.22 -26.94
N GLY A 154 -2.63 7.12 -26.32
CA GLY A 154 -1.49 6.42 -26.88
C GLY A 154 -1.70 4.90 -26.79
N MET A 155 -1.57 4.20 -27.93
CA MET A 155 -1.65 2.76 -28.01
C MET A 155 -0.29 2.14 -28.27
N LEU A 156 0.12 1.22 -27.41
CA LEU A 156 1.30 0.37 -27.59
C LEU A 156 0.85 -1.09 -27.61
N VAL A 157 1.25 -1.83 -28.64
CA VAL A 157 1.05 -3.28 -28.69
C VAL A 157 2.42 -3.94 -28.84
N LEU A 158 2.75 -4.78 -27.89
CA LEU A 158 4.08 -5.36 -27.73
C LEU A 158 3.96 -6.87 -27.66
N ARG A 159 4.86 -7.58 -28.35
CA ARG A 159 5.02 -9.03 -28.26
C ARG A 159 6.35 -9.37 -27.60
N TYR A 160 6.37 -10.30 -26.66
CA TYR A 160 7.60 -10.70 -25.97
C TYR A 160 7.51 -12.15 -25.50
N SER A 161 8.62 -12.71 -25.03
CA SER A 161 8.68 -14.07 -24.51
C SER A 161 8.88 -14.07 -23.00
N LEU A 162 8.05 -14.83 -22.28
CA LEU A 162 8.20 -15.11 -20.86
C LEU A 162 8.52 -16.60 -20.68
N GLY A 163 9.81 -16.93 -20.59
CA GLY A 163 10.27 -18.31 -20.68
C GLY A 163 9.97 -18.89 -22.07
N THR A 164 9.17 -19.96 -22.11
CA THR A 164 8.73 -20.62 -23.36
C THR A 164 7.41 -20.09 -23.90
N THR A 165 6.73 -19.22 -23.18
CA THR A 165 5.42 -18.69 -23.55
C THR A 165 5.56 -17.34 -24.23
N ARG A 166 4.96 -17.18 -25.41
CA ARG A 166 4.81 -15.87 -26.04
C ARG A 166 3.63 -15.13 -25.45
N MET A 167 3.82 -13.84 -25.24
CA MET A 167 2.84 -12.95 -24.62
C MET A 167 2.59 -11.74 -25.51
N LEU A 168 1.34 -11.30 -25.56
CA LEU A 168 0.91 -10.03 -26.12
C LEU A 168 0.62 -9.06 -24.98
N ASN A 169 1.23 -7.90 -25.00
CA ASN A 169 0.92 -6.81 -24.08
C ASN A 169 0.35 -5.64 -24.86
N GLN A 170 -0.84 -5.22 -24.52
CA GLN A 170 -1.53 -4.08 -25.09
C GLN A 170 -1.62 -3.00 -24.01
N GLN A 171 -1.09 -1.80 -24.28
CA GLN A 171 -1.16 -0.68 -23.36
C GLN A 171 -1.91 0.48 -24.00
N ALA A 172 -2.84 1.05 -23.25
CA ALA A 172 -3.50 2.29 -23.59
C ALA A 172 -3.11 3.35 -22.56
N ILE A 173 -2.50 4.42 -23.01
CA ILE A 173 -2.05 5.55 -22.20
C ILE A 173 -3.00 6.70 -22.45
N ILE A 174 -3.95 6.91 -21.53
CA ILE A 174 -5.01 7.91 -21.64
C ILE A 174 -4.52 9.21 -21.00
N HIS A 175 -4.45 10.28 -21.77
CA HIS A 175 -4.11 11.61 -21.29
C HIS A 175 -5.34 12.27 -20.66
N ALA A 176 -5.45 12.21 -19.36
CA ALA A 176 -6.63 12.66 -18.64
C ALA A 176 -6.58 14.13 -18.18
N SER A 177 -5.40 14.71 -18.04
CA SER A 177 -5.12 16.13 -17.82
C SER A 177 -3.63 16.40 -17.99
N ASP A 178 -3.22 17.65 -18.01
CA ASP A 178 -1.82 18.06 -18.22
C ASP A 178 -0.79 17.27 -17.42
N PHE A 179 -1.16 16.79 -16.23
CA PHE A 179 -0.25 16.12 -15.29
C PHE A 179 -0.62 14.68 -14.99
N VAL A 180 -1.72 14.15 -15.53
CA VAL A 180 -2.24 12.84 -15.14
C VAL A 180 -2.56 11.96 -16.33
N TYR A 181 -2.01 10.75 -16.27
CA TYR A 181 -2.18 9.70 -17.25
C TYR A 181 -2.70 8.44 -16.58
N TYR A 182 -3.61 7.74 -17.25
CA TYR A 182 -3.95 6.38 -16.92
C TYR A 182 -3.31 5.43 -17.92
N THR A 183 -2.73 4.35 -17.42
CA THR A 183 -2.25 3.27 -18.27
C THR A 183 -3.06 2.01 -17.98
N LEU A 184 -3.82 1.55 -18.97
CA LEU A 184 -4.46 0.24 -18.96
C LEU A 184 -3.53 -0.71 -19.71
N SER A 185 -3.01 -1.72 -19.01
CA SER A 185 -2.11 -2.74 -19.58
C SER A 185 -2.80 -4.10 -19.55
N PHE A 186 -3.08 -4.65 -20.70
CA PHE A 186 -3.68 -5.97 -20.86
C PHE A 186 -2.66 -6.94 -21.43
N THR A 187 -2.33 -7.96 -20.67
CA THR A 187 -1.37 -9.00 -21.05
C THR A 187 -2.10 -10.33 -21.21
N SER A 188 -1.91 -10.98 -22.34
CA SER A 188 -2.49 -12.29 -22.68
C SER A 188 -1.50 -13.17 -23.42
N PRO A 189 -1.71 -14.49 -23.53
CA PRO A 189 -0.93 -15.33 -24.43
C PRO A 189 -0.99 -14.82 -25.87
N ALA A 190 0.14 -14.87 -26.57
CA ALA A 190 0.23 -14.55 -27.99
C ALA A 190 0.26 -15.85 -28.85
N ALA A 191 0.08 -15.69 -30.15
CA ALA A 191 0.16 -16.77 -31.12
C ALA A 191 1.45 -17.60 -30.99
N LYS A 192 1.33 -18.92 -31.08
CA LYS A 192 2.48 -19.84 -30.97
C LYS A 192 3.40 -19.75 -32.18
N ASN A 193 2.84 -19.52 -33.36
CA ASN A 193 3.61 -19.42 -34.59
C ASN A 193 3.64 -17.98 -35.11
N PRO A 194 4.83 -17.31 -35.10
CA PRO A 194 4.94 -15.94 -35.58
C PRO A 194 4.78 -15.77 -37.08
N ASP A 195 5.07 -16.87 -37.84
CA ASP A 195 5.08 -16.84 -39.28
C ASP A 195 3.72 -17.28 -39.90
N ALA A 196 2.72 -17.56 -39.02
CA ALA A 196 1.39 -17.86 -39.51
C ALA A 196 0.79 -16.60 -40.17
N GLN A 197 0.55 -16.64 -41.46
CA GLN A 197 -0.14 -15.59 -42.22
C GLN A 197 -1.60 -15.37 -41.75
N VAL A 198 -2.10 -16.20 -40.84
CA VAL A 198 -3.44 -16.12 -40.26
C VAL A 198 -3.31 -15.69 -38.79
N GLU A 199 -3.93 -14.59 -38.44
CA GLU A 199 -4.06 -14.14 -37.02
C GLU A 199 -4.64 -15.28 -36.16
N ASP A 200 -3.96 -15.55 -35.05
CA ASP A 200 -4.45 -16.52 -34.05
C ASP A 200 -5.83 -16.06 -33.52
N PRO A 201 -6.87 -16.88 -33.55
CA PRO A 201 -8.19 -16.54 -33.05
C PRO A 201 -8.19 -16.05 -31.61
N ALA A 202 -7.33 -16.61 -30.73
CA ALA A 202 -7.21 -16.19 -29.34
C ALA A 202 -6.58 -14.80 -29.21
N GLU A 203 -5.58 -14.48 -30.04
CA GLU A 203 -4.98 -13.13 -30.09
C GLU A 203 -6.00 -12.10 -30.57
N ARG A 204 -6.79 -12.44 -31.59
CA ARG A 204 -7.89 -11.57 -32.09
C ARG A 204 -8.96 -11.35 -31.02
N GLU A 205 -9.36 -12.40 -30.30
CA GLU A 205 -10.31 -12.30 -29.18
C GLU A 205 -9.75 -11.36 -28.10
N ALA A 206 -8.47 -11.52 -27.71
CA ALA A 206 -7.82 -10.68 -26.71
C ALA A 206 -7.76 -9.20 -27.13
N VAL A 207 -7.45 -8.91 -28.40
CA VAL A 207 -7.48 -7.54 -28.96
C VAL A 207 -8.89 -6.97 -28.92
N GLY A 208 -9.89 -7.76 -29.31
CA GLY A 208 -11.29 -7.36 -29.32
C GLY A 208 -11.83 -7.09 -27.91
N ILE A 209 -11.48 -7.91 -26.92
CA ILE A 209 -11.86 -7.69 -25.52
C ILE A 209 -11.21 -6.42 -24.98
N PHE A 210 -9.91 -6.21 -25.20
CA PHE A 210 -9.24 -5.00 -24.73
C PHE A 210 -9.85 -3.74 -25.34
N ARG A 211 -10.20 -3.75 -26.61
CA ARG A 211 -10.90 -2.63 -27.25
C ARG A 211 -12.21 -2.31 -26.55
N LYS A 212 -13.04 -3.31 -26.24
CA LYS A 212 -14.29 -3.11 -25.49
C LYS A 212 -14.06 -2.56 -24.09
N VAL A 213 -12.98 -2.98 -23.40
CA VAL A 213 -12.58 -2.39 -22.12
C VAL A 213 -12.31 -0.90 -22.30
N LEU A 214 -11.51 -0.52 -23.30
CA LEU A 214 -11.19 0.89 -23.59
C LEU A 214 -12.45 1.71 -23.93
N ASP A 215 -13.34 1.17 -24.74
CA ASP A 215 -14.59 1.84 -25.11
C ASP A 215 -15.54 2.02 -23.90
N SER A 216 -15.32 1.29 -22.81
CA SER A 216 -16.05 1.40 -21.55
C SER A 216 -15.45 2.41 -20.56
N VAL A 217 -14.25 2.92 -20.83
CA VAL A 217 -13.57 3.86 -19.93
C VAL A 217 -14.32 5.18 -19.86
N LYS A 218 -14.47 5.68 -18.65
CA LYS A 218 -15.02 7.02 -18.35
C LYS A 218 -14.10 7.71 -17.36
N LEU A 219 -13.71 8.93 -17.68
CA LEU A 219 -13.00 9.80 -16.75
C LEU A 219 -14.02 10.53 -15.88
N LEU A 220 -13.83 10.42 -14.55
CA LEU A 220 -14.71 11.10 -13.59
C LEU A 220 -14.28 12.56 -13.41
N ASP A 221 -15.19 13.39 -12.87
CA ASP A 221 -14.91 14.81 -12.66
C ASP A 221 -13.73 15.02 -11.68
N ARG A 222 -12.60 15.43 -12.23
CA ARG A 222 -11.37 15.66 -11.50
C ARG A 222 -11.42 16.88 -10.60
N THR A 223 -12.26 17.86 -10.91
CA THR A 223 -12.43 19.04 -10.07
C THR A 223 -13.04 18.63 -8.75
N SER A 224 -14.11 17.86 -8.80
CA SER A 224 -14.77 17.31 -7.61
C SER A 224 -13.80 16.42 -6.79
N ILE A 225 -13.03 15.57 -7.44
CA ILE A 225 -12.04 14.70 -6.77
C ILE A 225 -10.97 15.54 -6.06
N ARG A 226 -10.43 16.56 -6.73
CA ARG A 226 -9.44 17.47 -6.14
C ARG A 226 -10.01 18.24 -4.95
N LEU A 227 -11.26 18.69 -5.06
CA LEU A 227 -11.95 19.38 -3.97
C LEU A 227 -12.11 18.44 -2.75
N GLU A 228 -12.54 17.20 -2.98
CA GLU A 228 -12.66 16.20 -1.91
C GLU A 228 -11.31 15.90 -1.25
N GLN A 229 -10.24 15.70 -2.03
CA GLN A 229 -8.89 15.48 -1.49
C GLN A 229 -8.40 16.69 -0.67
N ASN A 230 -8.63 17.90 -1.16
CA ASN A 230 -8.28 19.12 -0.44
C ASN A 230 -9.06 19.24 0.88
N GLU A 231 -10.34 18.90 0.89
CA GLU A 231 -11.18 18.90 2.09
C GLU A 231 -10.66 17.87 3.11
N ARG A 232 -10.32 16.66 2.67
CA ARG A 232 -9.71 15.63 3.52
C ARG A 232 -8.39 16.12 4.14
N LEU A 233 -7.51 16.74 3.36
CA LEU A 233 -6.26 17.33 3.83
C LEU A 233 -6.50 18.49 4.80
N TYR A 234 -7.49 19.34 4.55
CA TYR A 234 -7.88 20.41 5.45
C TYR A 234 -8.33 19.86 6.81
N ARG A 235 -9.20 18.84 6.82
CA ARG A 235 -9.64 18.17 8.05
C ARG A 235 -8.48 17.50 8.79
N THR A 236 -7.52 16.91 8.08
CA THR A 236 -6.31 16.35 8.67
C THR A 236 -5.47 17.43 9.37
N ARG A 237 -5.30 18.60 8.75
CA ARG A 237 -4.59 19.73 9.36
C ARG A 237 -5.33 20.23 10.59
N ALA A 238 -6.66 20.36 10.54
CA ALA A 238 -7.47 20.74 11.68
C ALA A 238 -7.35 19.71 12.82
N LEU A 239 -7.34 18.41 12.51
CA LEU A 239 -7.08 17.37 13.52
C LEU A 239 -5.72 17.58 14.17
N TYR A 240 -4.66 17.82 13.40
CA TYR A 240 -3.31 18.02 13.94
C TYR A 240 -3.19 19.26 14.84
N LEU A 241 -3.88 20.35 14.50
CA LEU A 241 -3.93 21.54 15.33
C LEU A 241 -4.62 21.29 16.69
N ASN A 242 -5.60 20.37 16.70
CA ASN A 242 -6.37 20.02 17.89
C ASN A 242 -5.81 18.78 18.63
N LEU A 243 -4.68 18.22 18.16
CA LEU A 243 -4.05 17.05 18.77
C LEU A 243 -3.08 17.50 19.86
N THR A 244 -3.63 17.69 21.06
CA THR A 244 -2.86 18.08 22.25
C THR A 244 -2.19 16.87 22.91
N ASP A 245 -1.15 17.12 23.70
CA ASP A 245 -0.49 16.11 24.53
C ASP A 245 -1.50 15.33 25.38
N GLN A 246 -2.44 16.03 25.99
CA GLN A 246 -3.49 15.43 26.82
C GLN A 246 -4.34 14.45 26.02
N ARG A 247 -4.74 14.82 24.79
CA ARG A 247 -5.55 13.96 23.92
C ARG A 247 -4.79 12.71 23.51
N ILE A 248 -3.49 12.85 23.19
CA ILE A 248 -2.65 11.69 22.88
C ILE A 248 -2.53 10.76 24.10
N ARG A 249 -2.26 11.33 25.29
CA ARG A 249 -2.19 10.55 26.54
C ARG A 249 -3.49 9.81 26.86
N GLN A 250 -4.64 10.45 26.64
CA GLN A 250 -5.96 9.84 26.85
C GLN A 250 -6.27 8.71 25.84
N ALA A 251 -5.68 8.75 24.66
CA ALA A 251 -5.85 7.71 23.65
C ALA A 251 -4.97 6.47 23.90
N MET A 252 -3.97 6.56 24.78
CA MET A 252 -3.10 5.43 25.10
C MET A 252 -3.80 4.39 25.97
N VAL A 253 -3.54 3.13 25.70
CA VAL A 253 -3.93 1.98 26.53
C VAL A 253 -2.65 1.30 26.99
N PRO A 254 -2.32 1.32 28.29
CA PRO A 254 -1.02 0.88 28.79
C PRO A 254 -0.63 -0.54 28.37
N GLU A 255 -1.59 -1.44 28.28
CA GLU A 255 -1.36 -2.84 27.90
C GLU A 255 -2.55 -3.39 27.15
N GLN A 256 -2.30 -4.05 26.02
CA GLN A 256 -3.33 -4.66 25.20
C GLN A 256 -2.86 -6.01 24.66
N TRP A 257 -3.76 -6.98 24.72
CA TRP A 257 -3.61 -8.27 24.06
C TRP A 257 -4.64 -8.38 22.95
N LEU A 258 -4.18 -8.72 21.76
CA LEU A 258 -5.03 -8.88 20.58
C LEU A 258 -4.87 -10.28 20.02
N ARG A 259 -5.99 -10.91 19.72
CA ARG A 259 -6.09 -12.21 19.06
C ARG A 259 -6.24 -11.98 17.55
N LEU A 260 -5.49 -12.69 16.74
CA LEU A 260 -5.53 -12.63 15.28
C LEU A 260 -6.21 -13.87 14.74
N MET A 261 -7.20 -13.68 13.90
CA MET A 261 -7.97 -14.77 13.30
C MET A 261 -8.03 -14.61 11.78
N ARG A 262 -8.08 -15.74 11.07
CA ARG A 262 -8.37 -15.81 9.64
C ARG A 262 -9.36 -16.93 9.38
N ASP A 263 -10.43 -16.66 8.63
CA ASP A 263 -11.51 -17.65 8.39
C ASP A 263 -12.02 -18.30 9.68
N GLY A 264 -12.15 -17.52 10.76
CA GLY A 264 -12.60 -17.98 12.09
C GLY A 264 -11.58 -18.83 12.88
N LYS A 265 -10.35 -19.01 12.38
CA LYS A 265 -9.28 -19.75 13.06
C LYS A 265 -8.22 -18.80 13.60
N ASP A 266 -7.71 -19.10 14.78
CA ASP A 266 -6.58 -18.38 15.35
C ASP A 266 -5.32 -18.62 14.54
N ILE A 267 -4.68 -17.52 14.10
CA ILE A 267 -3.42 -17.55 13.38
C ILE A 267 -2.31 -16.78 14.10
N GLY A 268 -2.61 -16.15 15.23
CA GLY A 268 -1.61 -15.41 15.98
C GLY A 268 -2.16 -14.51 17.06
N TYR A 269 -1.25 -13.75 17.65
CA TYR A 269 -1.57 -12.73 18.64
C TYR A 269 -0.64 -11.52 18.49
N THR A 270 -1.07 -10.40 19.06
CA THR A 270 -0.27 -9.20 19.22
C THR A 270 -0.37 -8.70 20.65
N TYR A 271 0.75 -8.33 21.22
CA TYR A 271 0.88 -7.64 22.51
C TYR A 271 1.37 -6.22 22.28
N ILE A 272 0.69 -5.24 22.86
CA ILE A 272 0.99 -3.81 22.68
C ILE A 272 1.15 -3.18 24.05
N VAL A 273 2.20 -2.36 24.19
CA VAL A 273 2.46 -1.49 25.36
C VAL A 273 2.53 -0.06 24.87
N GLU A 274 1.82 0.84 25.54
CA GLU A 274 1.80 2.25 25.20
C GLU A 274 2.08 3.07 26.45
N GLU A 275 3.10 3.90 26.41
CA GLU A 275 3.51 4.72 27.55
C GLU A 275 3.95 6.13 27.13
N ALA A 276 3.79 7.09 28.01
CA ALA A 276 4.41 8.38 27.85
C ALA A 276 5.90 8.28 28.26
N GLU A 277 6.79 8.67 27.36
CA GLU A 277 8.23 8.64 27.60
C GLU A 277 8.83 10.02 27.38
N LYS A 278 9.77 10.38 28.24
CA LYS A 278 10.57 11.60 28.10
C LYS A 278 11.96 11.25 27.62
N ARG A 279 12.34 11.76 26.45
CA ARG A 279 13.70 11.63 25.89
C ARG A 279 14.39 12.99 25.90
N GLY A 280 15.36 13.16 26.78
CA GLY A 280 16.02 14.44 27.00
C GLY A 280 15.03 15.50 27.47
N ARG A 281 14.76 16.52 26.62
CA ARG A 281 13.81 17.61 26.91
C ARG A 281 12.44 17.44 26.26
N GLN A 282 12.26 16.38 25.48
CA GLN A 282 11.04 16.17 24.69
C GLN A 282 10.19 15.08 25.33
N ASP A 283 8.93 15.39 25.54
CA ASP A 283 7.92 14.43 25.96
C ASP A 283 7.24 13.83 24.71
N GLY A 284 6.94 12.56 24.76
CA GLY A 284 6.33 11.85 23.65
C GLY A 284 5.60 10.58 24.06
N VAL A 285 5.12 9.85 23.06
CA VAL A 285 4.53 8.53 23.21
C VAL A 285 5.51 7.48 22.69
N LYS A 286 5.68 6.43 23.48
CA LYS A 286 6.42 5.23 23.11
C LYS A 286 5.46 4.06 23.00
N ILE A 287 5.59 3.30 21.95
CA ILE A 287 4.76 2.11 21.69
C ILE A 287 5.67 0.92 21.39
N GLY A 288 5.48 -0.15 22.16
CA GLY A 288 6.10 -1.43 21.91
C GLY A 288 5.05 -2.43 21.41
N ILE A 289 5.33 -3.10 20.31
CA ILE A 289 4.43 -4.11 19.73
C ILE A 289 5.22 -5.39 19.53
N ARG A 290 4.67 -6.49 20.01
CA ARG A 290 5.19 -7.82 19.74
C ARG A 290 4.10 -8.70 19.19
N SER A 291 4.34 -9.34 18.06
CA SER A 291 3.39 -10.26 17.45
C SER A 291 4.03 -11.60 17.12
N ARG A 292 3.20 -12.63 17.17
CA ARG A 292 3.51 -13.94 16.63
C ARG A 292 2.37 -14.37 15.74
N THR A 293 2.71 -14.84 14.54
CA THR A 293 1.74 -15.39 13.59
C THR A 293 2.20 -16.73 13.05
N VAL A 294 1.25 -17.62 12.82
CA VAL A 294 1.44 -18.92 12.16
C VAL A 294 0.52 -18.94 10.96
N PRO A 295 0.92 -18.28 9.86
CA PRO A 295 0.06 -18.10 8.69
C PRO A 295 -0.24 -19.40 7.95
N GLU A 296 0.68 -20.36 8.02
CA GLU A 296 0.59 -21.70 7.42
C GLU A 296 1.12 -22.73 8.41
N ALA A 297 0.74 -23.99 8.23
CA ALA A 297 1.27 -25.07 9.07
C ALA A 297 2.81 -25.05 9.05
N ASP A 298 3.39 -24.98 10.23
CA ASP A 298 4.84 -24.99 10.48
C ASP A 298 5.63 -23.71 10.14
N VAL A 299 5.01 -22.65 9.63
CA VAL A 299 5.67 -21.37 9.41
C VAL A 299 5.33 -20.41 10.54
N GLN A 300 6.33 -20.01 11.32
CA GLN A 300 6.18 -19.02 12.38
C GLN A 300 6.85 -17.71 12.00
N VAL A 301 6.16 -16.61 12.23
CA VAL A 301 6.69 -15.27 12.05
C VAL A 301 6.56 -14.50 13.35
N ASP A 302 7.68 -14.10 13.92
CA ASP A 302 7.74 -13.23 15.09
C ASP A 302 8.14 -11.82 14.64
N ALA A 303 7.45 -10.82 15.17
CA ALA A 303 7.81 -9.43 14.93
C ALA A 303 7.83 -8.65 16.24
N GLU A 304 8.80 -7.75 16.34
CA GLU A 304 8.92 -6.79 17.44
C GLU A 304 9.16 -5.40 16.86
N THR A 305 8.35 -4.43 17.28
CA THR A 305 8.46 -3.05 16.84
C THR A 305 8.42 -2.11 18.03
N TRP A 306 9.36 -1.18 18.06
CA TRP A 306 9.37 -0.06 18.97
C TRP A 306 9.21 1.24 18.18
N MET A 307 8.32 2.09 18.63
CA MET A 307 8.04 3.38 18.01
C MET A 307 8.04 4.47 19.07
N TYR A 308 8.56 5.62 18.72
CA TYR A 308 8.47 6.82 19.51
C TYR A 308 8.02 7.99 18.64
N CYS A 309 7.28 8.92 19.22
CA CYS A 309 6.95 10.19 18.60
C CYS A 309 6.78 11.25 19.66
N THR A 310 7.39 12.42 19.47
CA THR A 310 7.16 13.58 20.33
C THR A 310 5.71 14.06 20.23
N PHE A 311 5.14 14.59 21.31
CA PHE A 311 3.75 15.05 21.30
C PHE A 311 3.52 16.17 20.29
N ASP A 312 4.51 17.03 20.05
CA ASP A 312 4.47 18.07 19.02
C ASP A 312 4.71 17.54 17.60
N ARG A 313 4.95 16.23 17.43
CA ARG A 313 5.23 15.54 16.17
C ARG A 313 6.48 16.02 15.44
N ALA A 314 7.38 16.70 16.13
CA ALA A 314 8.61 17.22 15.55
C ALA A 314 9.62 16.10 15.26
N HIS A 315 9.60 15.04 16.08
CA HIS A 315 10.47 13.89 15.94
C HIS A 315 9.68 12.59 16.07
N GLY A 316 10.03 11.61 15.27
CA GLY A 316 9.53 10.23 15.39
C GLY A 316 10.60 9.25 14.97
N ASP A 317 10.71 8.14 15.68
CA ASP A 317 11.60 7.04 15.32
C ASP A 317 10.90 5.68 15.51
N TRP A 318 11.40 4.68 14.81
CA TRP A 318 10.98 3.30 15.02
C TRP A 318 12.08 2.31 14.68
N THR A 319 12.00 1.18 15.30
CA THR A 319 12.76 -0.03 14.96
C THR A 319 11.79 -1.19 14.88
N SER A 320 11.75 -1.87 13.76
CA SER A 320 10.92 -3.05 13.53
C SER A 320 11.78 -4.22 13.10
N THR A 321 11.74 -5.31 13.85
CA THR A 321 12.47 -6.54 13.56
C THR A 321 11.48 -7.68 13.31
N VAL A 322 11.62 -8.35 12.19
CA VAL A 322 10.84 -9.53 11.82
C VAL A 322 11.75 -10.74 11.73
N ILE A 323 11.37 -11.80 12.39
CA ILE A 323 12.08 -13.09 12.43
C ILE A 323 11.17 -14.13 11.77
N TYR A 324 11.71 -14.81 10.78
CA TYR A 324 11.03 -15.85 10.04
C TYR A 324 11.64 -17.21 10.37
N ASP A 325 10.80 -18.14 10.82
CA ASP A 325 11.19 -19.52 11.14
C ASP A 325 10.33 -20.49 10.32
N ASN A 326 10.98 -21.33 9.53
CA ASN A 326 10.33 -22.37 8.75
C ASN A 326 11.01 -23.71 9.04
N PRO A 327 10.47 -24.55 9.93
CA PRO A 327 11.05 -25.83 10.32
C PRO A 327 11.17 -26.84 9.17
N LYS A 328 10.34 -26.72 8.13
CA LYS A 328 10.46 -27.58 6.92
C LYS A 328 11.63 -27.21 6.01
N ASN A 329 12.14 -26.01 6.14
CA ASN A 329 13.30 -25.55 5.41
C ASN A 329 14.22 -24.80 6.37
N PRO A 330 14.87 -25.51 7.31
CA PRO A 330 15.73 -24.89 8.28
C PRO A 330 16.95 -24.33 7.56
N LEU A 331 16.87 -23.08 7.15
CA LEU A 331 18.08 -22.31 6.93
C LEU A 331 18.85 -22.36 8.26
N PRO A 332 20.17 -22.61 8.24
CA PRO A 332 20.95 -22.93 9.44
C PRO A 332 20.91 -21.87 10.54
N LYS A 333 20.19 -20.79 10.38
CA LYS A 333 19.93 -19.74 11.38
C LYS A 333 18.68 -18.96 11.00
N LYS A 334 17.93 -18.46 11.99
CA LYS A 334 16.74 -17.61 11.81
C LYS A 334 17.02 -16.44 10.88
N ASN A 335 16.21 -16.29 9.83
CA ASN A 335 16.25 -15.10 8.99
C ASN A 335 15.58 -13.95 9.72
N TYR A 336 16.25 -12.81 9.80
CA TYR A 336 15.66 -11.60 10.33
C TYR A 336 15.86 -10.41 9.38
N THR A 337 14.95 -9.48 9.45
CA THR A 337 15.07 -8.15 8.82
C THR A 337 14.71 -7.10 9.85
N THR A 338 15.56 -6.12 10.01
CA THR A 338 15.33 -4.96 10.87
C THR A 338 15.21 -3.71 10.01
N GLU A 339 14.16 -2.97 10.21
CA GLU A 339 13.94 -1.64 9.65
C GLU A 339 14.10 -0.61 10.76
N ILE A 340 14.86 0.43 10.50
CA ILE A 340 15.07 1.56 11.41
C ILE A 340 14.68 2.82 10.66
N GLY A 341 13.74 3.58 11.18
CA GLY A 341 13.29 4.82 10.58
C GLY A 341 13.33 5.99 11.56
N ILE A 342 13.64 7.16 11.04
CA ILE A 342 13.66 8.42 11.78
C ILE A 342 12.97 9.48 10.93
N SER A 343 12.00 10.16 11.50
CA SER A 343 11.32 11.31 10.89
C SER A 343 11.54 12.56 11.71
N ASP A 344 11.96 13.64 11.06
CA ASP A 344 12.28 14.91 11.69
C ASP A 344 11.60 16.08 10.98
N ARG A 345 11.08 17.02 11.78
CA ARG A 345 10.65 18.33 11.32
C ARG A 345 11.82 19.30 11.44
N GLN A 346 12.14 19.96 10.34
CA GLN A 346 13.19 20.97 10.28
C GLN A 346 12.58 22.28 9.80
N THR A 347 12.94 23.36 10.45
CA THR A 347 12.64 24.71 9.99
C THR A 347 13.81 25.20 9.18
N LYS A 348 13.59 25.55 7.90
CA LYS A 348 14.61 26.09 7.02
C LYS A 348 14.22 27.50 6.59
N PRO A 349 15.16 28.44 6.61
CA PRO A 349 14.92 29.75 6.01
C PRO A 349 14.85 29.60 4.48
N GLU A 350 13.74 29.99 3.89
CA GLU A 350 13.58 30.10 2.44
C GLU A 350 13.56 31.57 2.05
N VAL A 351 14.42 31.92 1.08
CA VAL A 351 14.49 33.29 0.56
C VAL A 351 13.49 33.40 -0.59
N GLU A 352 12.37 34.02 -0.33
CA GLU A 352 11.39 34.36 -1.37
C GLU A 352 11.97 35.48 -2.25
N ARG A 353 12.38 35.14 -3.48
CA ARG A 353 12.84 36.13 -4.45
C ARG A 353 11.62 36.85 -5.03
N PRO A 354 11.68 38.19 -5.17
CA PRO A 354 10.61 38.91 -5.86
C PRO A 354 10.42 38.35 -7.26
N LEU A 355 9.18 38.26 -7.72
CA LEU A 355 8.88 37.91 -9.10
C LEU A 355 9.59 38.88 -10.05
N GLU A 356 10.23 38.37 -11.09
CA GLU A 356 10.86 39.18 -12.15
C GLU A 356 9.84 40.19 -12.70
N GLY A 357 10.12 41.47 -12.52
CA GLY A 357 9.23 42.57 -12.94
C GLY A 357 8.79 43.50 -11.81
N GLN A 358 8.94 43.14 -10.54
CA GLN A 358 8.70 44.03 -9.41
C GLN A 358 10.02 44.75 -9.01
N ASN A 359 10.31 45.86 -9.62
CA ASN A 359 11.46 46.72 -9.27
C ASN A 359 11.32 47.20 -7.81
N GLY A 360 12.17 46.71 -6.91
CA GLY A 360 12.32 47.22 -5.55
C GLY A 360 11.82 46.32 -4.42
N GLY A 361 11.35 45.09 -4.69
CA GLY A 361 10.95 44.14 -3.67
C GLY A 361 12.16 43.63 -2.88
N LYS A 362 12.17 43.83 -1.57
CA LYS A 362 13.16 43.22 -0.67
C LYS A 362 12.88 41.74 -0.59
N SER A 363 13.91 40.89 -0.77
CA SER A 363 13.81 39.45 -0.49
C SER A 363 13.32 39.25 0.95
N GLN A 364 12.22 38.54 1.12
CA GLN A 364 11.72 38.16 2.45
C GLN A 364 12.23 36.76 2.78
N VAL A 365 12.79 36.62 3.96
CA VAL A 365 13.15 35.30 4.49
C VAL A 365 11.92 34.76 5.21
N ARG A 366 11.34 33.70 4.67
CA ARG A 366 10.26 32.97 5.29
C ARG A 366 10.79 31.67 5.88
N GLU A 367 10.43 31.37 7.11
CA GLU A 367 10.70 30.06 7.67
C GLU A 367 9.72 29.03 7.09
N VAL A 368 10.25 28.02 6.42
CA VAL A 368 9.47 26.91 5.85
C VAL A 368 9.75 25.66 6.65
N GLU A 369 8.70 25.06 7.19
CA GLU A 369 8.80 23.76 7.84
C GLU A 369 8.93 22.67 6.79
N THR A 370 9.98 21.88 6.88
CA THR A 370 10.21 20.70 6.06
C THR A 370 10.25 19.46 6.94
N TYR A 371 9.74 18.37 6.44
CA TYR A 371 9.78 17.09 7.12
C TYR A 371 10.64 16.13 6.31
N THR A 372 11.50 15.38 6.99
CA THR A 372 12.37 14.37 6.38
C THR A 372 12.15 13.03 7.03
N LEU A 373 12.32 11.98 6.24
CA LEU A 373 12.28 10.59 6.68
C LEU A 373 13.57 9.91 6.23
N THR A 374 14.30 9.33 7.16
CA THR A 374 15.48 8.50 6.87
C THR A 374 15.18 7.07 7.30
N VAL A 375 15.31 6.11 6.39
CA VAL A 375 15.07 4.69 6.67
C VAL A 375 16.30 3.86 6.29
N LYS A 376 16.66 2.94 7.17
CA LYS A 376 17.75 1.98 7.01
C LYS A 376 17.22 0.56 7.20
N TYR A 377 17.68 -0.36 6.34
CA TYR A 377 17.38 -1.79 6.45
C TYR A 377 18.63 -2.57 6.83
N VAL A 378 18.46 -3.50 7.74
CA VAL A 378 19.50 -4.42 8.19
C VAL A 378 18.94 -5.82 8.07
N SER A 379 19.63 -6.69 7.36
CA SER A 379 19.36 -8.13 7.33
C SER A 379 20.59 -8.88 7.78
N ARG A 380 20.44 -10.16 7.99
CA ARG A 380 21.57 -11.01 8.35
C ARG A 380 22.74 -10.93 7.37
N SER A 381 22.47 -10.80 6.08
CA SER A 381 23.47 -10.85 5.02
C SER A 381 23.93 -9.47 4.54
N SER A 382 23.23 -8.41 4.89
CA SER A 382 23.52 -7.08 4.37
C SER A 382 22.99 -5.95 5.26
N THR A 383 23.70 -4.84 5.24
CA THR A 383 23.23 -3.57 5.79
C THR A 383 23.01 -2.61 4.63
N GLY A 384 21.76 -2.22 4.39
CA GLY A 384 21.40 -1.25 3.37
C GLY A 384 21.91 0.15 3.71
N ARG A 385 22.15 0.95 2.67
CA ARG A 385 22.42 2.38 2.87
C ARG A 385 21.15 3.07 3.32
N PRO A 386 21.21 4.05 4.26
CA PRO A 386 20.06 4.88 4.60
C PRO A 386 19.50 5.60 3.37
N VAL A 387 18.18 5.66 3.29
CA VAL A 387 17.48 6.40 2.24
C VAL A 387 16.73 7.54 2.90
N THR A 388 17.01 8.77 2.49
CA THR A 388 16.33 9.96 3.01
C THR A 388 15.36 10.50 1.97
N ARG A 389 14.15 10.85 2.42
CA ARG A 389 13.06 11.40 1.60
C ARG A 389 12.45 12.62 2.29
N GLN A 390 11.93 13.55 1.49
CA GLN A 390 11.08 14.61 2.01
C GLN A 390 9.67 14.07 2.25
N LEU A 391 9.05 14.55 3.31
CA LEU A 391 7.72 14.16 3.72
C LEU A 391 6.73 15.32 3.46
N PRO A 392 5.50 15.01 3.04
CA PRO A 392 4.43 15.99 2.96
C PRO A 392 3.98 16.47 4.36
N PRO A 393 3.42 17.69 4.49
CA PRO A 393 3.03 18.27 5.77
C PRO A 393 2.00 17.46 6.58
N SER A 394 1.20 16.63 5.89
CA SER A 394 0.20 15.75 6.52
C SER A 394 0.75 14.34 6.79
N TYR A 395 2.07 14.20 6.92
CA TYR A 395 2.68 12.95 7.33
C TYR A 395 2.24 12.54 8.74
N LEU A 396 1.87 11.27 8.86
CA LEU A 396 1.46 10.64 10.11
C LEU A 396 2.60 9.78 10.64
N PRO A 397 3.26 10.15 11.73
CA PRO A 397 4.30 9.35 12.37
C PRO A 397 3.78 7.96 12.76
N GLN A 398 4.63 6.94 12.70
CA GLN A 398 4.24 5.53 12.91
C GLN A 398 3.53 5.30 14.26
N ALA A 399 4.04 5.88 15.34
CA ALA A 399 3.42 5.76 16.66
C ALA A 399 2.01 6.37 16.69
N LEU A 400 1.80 7.55 16.09
CA LEU A 400 0.47 8.15 16.00
C LEU A 400 -0.45 7.40 15.06
N GLY A 401 0.11 6.75 14.02
CA GLY A 401 -0.63 5.86 13.13
C GLY A 401 -1.25 4.67 13.88
N GLN A 402 -0.57 4.16 14.90
CA GLN A 402 -1.08 3.09 15.78
C GLN A 402 -2.21 3.59 16.70
N LEU A 403 -2.11 4.81 17.19
CA LEU A 403 -3.15 5.42 18.04
C LEU A 403 -4.35 5.96 17.24
N LEU A 404 -4.23 6.10 15.92
CA LEU A 404 -5.15 6.86 15.09
C LEU A 404 -6.64 6.51 15.32
N PRO A 405 -7.08 5.24 15.38
CA PRO A 405 -8.49 4.91 15.59
C PRO A 405 -9.08 5.50 16.89
N ARG A 406 -8.24 5.71 17.90
CA ARG A 406 -8.64 6.29 19.22
C ARG A 406 -8.46 7.81 19.28
N LEU A 407 -7.66 8.38 18.36
CA LEU A 407 -7.43 9.82 18.24
C LEU A 407 -8.49 10.54 17.42
N LEU A 408 -9.19 9.83 16.54
CA LEU A 408 -10.23 10.42 15.71
C LEU A 408 -11.47 10.81 16.51
N GLY A 409 -12.22 11.80 15.98
CA GLY A 409 -13.53 12.16 16.51
C GLY A 409 -14.54 11.02 16.32
N ARG A 410 -15.73 11.18 16.92
CA ARG A 410 -16.83 10.20 16.81
C ARG A 410 -17.84 10.59 15.73
N GLU A 411 -17.79 11.83 15.29
CA GLU A 411 -18.63 12.31 14.21
C GLU A 411 -18.10 11.85 12.85
N PRO A 412 -19.00 11.56 11.89
CA PRO A 412 -18.61 11.20 10.53
C PRO A 412 -17.69 12.25 9.92
N ALA A 413 -16.54 11.80 9.48
CA ALA A 413 -15.54 12.67 8.89
C ALA A 413 -14.57 11.87 7.99
N THR A 414 -13.96 12.58 7.07
CA THR A 414 -13.00 11.99 6.12
C THR A 414 -11.66 12.68 6.23
N TYR A 415 -10.59 11.89 6.23
CA TYR A 415 -9.22 12.37 6.38
C TYR A 415 -8.30 11.80 5.30
N MET A 416 -7.21 12.50 5.03
CA MET A 416 -6.12 12.02 4.19
C MET A 416 -4.80 12.33 4.85
N PHE A 417 -4.04 11.29 5.17
CA PHE A 417 -2.70 11.35 5.70
C PHE A 417 -1.70 10.84 4.67
N TYR A 418 -0.42 11.08 4.93
CA TYR A 418 0.65 10.34 4.31
C TYR A 418 1.34 9.49 5.38
N THR A 419 1.61 8.23 5.09
CA THR A 419 2.29 7.32 6.02
C THR A 419 3.38 6.56 5.29
N TYR A 420 4.42 6.19 6.00
CA TYR A 420 5.43 5.32 5.45
C TYR A 420 4.98 3.86 5.55
N VAL A 421 5.17 3.11 4.48
CA VAL A 421 4.79 1.70 4.36
C VAL A 421 6.05 0.88 4.10
N GLY A 422 6.49 0.15 5.14
CA GLY A 422 7.80 -0.50 5.17
C GLY A 422 8.00 -1.57 4.11
N ASP A 423 6.99 -2.38 3.79
CA ASP A 423 7.05 -3.40 2.74
C ASP A 423 7.23 -2.82 1.34
N ARG A 424 6.68 -1.63 1.09
CA ARG A 424 6.82 -0.87 -0.16
C ARG A 424 8.03 0.04 -0.14
N ARG A 425 8.54 0.35 1.05
CA ARG A 425 9.62 1.33 1.26
C ARG A 425 9.26 2.70 0.71
N GLU A 426 7.98 3.06 0.81
CA GLU A 426 7.40 4.27 0.22
C GLU A 426 6.53 5.03 1.21
N VAL A 427 6.45 6.35 1.00
CA VAL A 427 5.44 7.19 1.65
C VAL A 427 4.20 7.19 0.78
N MET A 428 3.07 6.80 1.35
CA MET A 428 1.83 6.58 0.63
C MET A 428 0.69 7.37 1.25
N ALA A 429 -0.29 7.72 0.42
CA ALA A 429 -1.54 8.28 0.89
C ALA A 429 -2.31 7.24 1.71
N ARG A 430 -2.86 7.66 2.85
CA ARG A 430 -3.73 6.89 3.73
C ARG A 430 -5.05 7.62 3.88
N TYR A 431 -6.11 7.01 3.42
CA TYR A 431 -7.48 7.53 3.46
C TYR A 431 -8.21 6.93 4.64
N VAL A 432 -8.79 7.79 5.47
CA VAL A 432 -9.49 7.36 6.68
C VAL A 432 -10.86 7.99 6.72
N ASP A 433 -11.90 7.16 6.75
CA ASP A 433 -13.29 7.58 6.81
C ASP A 433 -13.89 7.11 8.14
N VAL A 434 -14.36 8.03 8.96
CA VAL A 434 -15.11 7.76 10.19
C VAL A 434 -16.58 7.69 9.79
N GLU A 435 -17.22 6.55 10.04
CA GLU A 435 -18.64 6.32 9.74
C GLU A 435 -19.52 6.66 10.95
N SER A 436 -20.82 6.73 10.74
CA SER A 436 -21.79 6.89 11.83
C SER A 436 -21.79 5.63 12.72
N GLU A 437 -22.18 5.81 13.99
CA GLU A 437 -22.40 4.72 14.91
C GLU A 437 -23.45 3.73 14.37
N GLN A 438 -23.12 2.45 14.36
CA GLN A 438 -23.96 1.39 13.80
C GLN A 438 -23.75 0.06 14.55
N PRO A 439 -24.72 -0.88 14.47
CA PRO A 439 -24.52 -2.22 14.99
C PRO A 439 -23.52 -2.97 14.08
N VAL A 440 -22.50 -3.58 14.70
CA VAL A 440 -21.47 -4.37 14.05
C VAL A 440 -21.38 -5.74 14.72
N THR A 441 -21.23 -6.80 13.94
CA THR A 441 -21.04 -8.15 14.48
C THR A 441 -19.56 -8.50 14.48
N LEU A 442 -18.98 -8.66 15.66
CA LEU A 442 -17.60 -9.07 15.89
C LEU A 442 -17.58 -10.38 16.68
N ASP A 443 -16.95 -11.42 16.15
CA ASP A 443 -16.87 -12.76 16.76
C ASP A 443 -18.26 -13.27 17.24
N GLY A 444 -19.27 -13.14 16.36
CA GLY A 444 -20.65 -13.57 16.63
C GLY A 444 -21.45 -12.70 17.62
N LYS A 445 -20.87 -11.62 18.15
CA LYS A 445 -21.54 -10.68 19.06
C LYS A 445 -21.84 -9.36 18.36
N THR A 446 -23.10 -8.92 18.43
CA THR A 446 -23.49 -7.62 17.90
C THR A 446 -23.24 -6.53 18.96
N VAL A 447 -22.45 -5.54 18.61
CA VAL A 447 -22.10 -4.39 19.47
C VAL A 447 -22.36 -3.09 18.71
N ARG A 448 -22.63 -2.00 19.42
CA ARG A 448 -22.68 -0.66 18.81
C ARG A 448 -21.25 -0.12 18.67
N ALA A 449 -20.88 0.25 17.46
CA ALA A 449 -19.55 0.74 17.16
C ALA A 449 -19.56 1.84 16.09
N ILE A 450 -18.54 2.66 16.15
CA ILE A 450 -18.15 3.58 15.09
C ILE A 450 -17.13 2.83 14.24
N ALA A 451 -17.43 2.64 12.95
CA ALA A 451 -16.51 2.04 12.02
C ALA A 451 -15.58 3.11 11.45
N ILE A 452 -14.29 2.82 11.45
CA ILE A 452 -13.26 3.67 10.88
C ILE A 452 -12.64 2.87 9.73
N LYS A 453 -13.02 3.23 8.52
CA LYS A 453 -12.48 2.63 7.30
C LYS A 453 -11.14 3.25 6.98
N ASP A 454 -10.08 2.45 7.01
CA ASP A 454 -8.71 2.84 6.83
C ASP A 454 -8.10 2.15 5.61
N ARG A 455 -7.62 2.92 4.64
CA ARG A 455 -7.12 2.42 3.37
C ARG A 455 -5.82 3.12 2.99
N ILE A 456 -4.81 2.34 2.62
CA ILE A 456 -3.52 2.84 2.11
C ILE A 456 -3.47 2.70 0.59
N GLY A 457 -2.99 3.77 -0.09
CA GLY A 457 -2.96 3.88 -1.55
C GLY A 457 -4.33 4.18 -2.15
N LEU A 458 -4.37 4.29 -3.49
CA LEU A 458 -5.60 4.69 -4.21
C LEU A 458 -6.74 3.71 -3.98
N GLU A 459 -6.47 2.42 -4.14
CA GLU A 459 -7.47 1.34 -4.04
C GLU A 459 -6.95 0.14 -3.24
N GLY A 460 -6.16 0.39 -2.20
CA GLY A 460 -5.74 -0.67 -1.27
C GLY A 460 -6.95 -1.27 -0.54
N SER A 461 -6.80 -2.53 -0.10
CA SER A 461 -7.83 -3.20 0.70
C SER A 461 -8.08 -2.46 2.01
N PRO A 462 -9.30 -2.05 2.32
CA PRO A 462 -9.60 -1.31 3.54
C PRO A 462 -9.59 -2.23 4.77
N THR A 463 -9.02 -1.72 5.86
CA THR A 463 -9.22 -2.27 7.20
C THR A 463 -10.26 -1.43 7.93
N TYR A 464 -11.23 -2.08 8.52
CA TYR A 464 -12.25 -1.44 9.35
C TYR A 464 -11.83 -1.60 10.82
N HIS A 465 -11.53 -0.48 11.49
CA HIS A 465 -11.34 -0.43 12.93
C HIS A 465 -12.66 -0.08 13.60
N TYR A 466 -12.98 -0.77 14.67
CA TYR A 466 -14.22 -0.58 15.41
C TYR A 466 -13.91 0.02 16.78
N VAL A 467 -14.56 1.13 17.08
CA VAL A 467 -14.41 1.85 18.35
C VAL A 467 -15.79 2.06 18.94
N SER A 468 -15.94 1.78 20.24
CA SER A 468 -17.18 2.07 20.95
C SER A 468 -17.43 3.58 21.06
N PRO A 469 -18.68 4.02 21.33
CA PRO A 469 -18.99 5.42 21.50
C PRO A 469 -18.17 6.11 22.60
N ASP A 470 -17.77 5.38 23.65
CA ASP A 470 -16.90 5.86 24.73
C ASP A 470 -15.40 5.81 24.40
N GLY A 471 -15.02 5.32 23.21
CA GLY A 471 -13.65 5.38 22.71
C GLY A 471 -12.81 4.14 22.91
N LYS A 472 -13.38 3.05 23.39
CA LYS A 472 -12.68 1.78 23.55
C LYS A 472 -12.51 1.11 22.21
N TYR A 473 -11.30 0.62 21.90
CA TYR A 473 -11.05 -0.21 20.73
C TYR A 473 -11.72 -1.58 20.89
N LEU A 474 -12.56 -1.94 19.92
CA LEU A 474 -13.34 -3.19 19.91
C LEU A 474 -12.75 -4.26 18.99
N GLY A 475 -11.86 -3.87 18.09
CA GLY A 475 -11.22 -4.76 17.14
C GLY A 475 -11.11 -4.16 15.75
N SER A 476 -10.66 -4.96 14.80
CA SER A 476 -10.64 -4.59 13.39
C SER A 476 -10.85 -5.81 12.50
N GLU A 477 -11.28 -5.56 11.26
CA GLU A 477 -11.38 -6.57 10.22
C GLU A 477 -10.88 -6.05 8.88
N ASN A 478 -10.28 -6.94 8.11
CA ASN A 478 -10.03 -6.74 6.70
C ASN A 478 -10.75 -7.84 5.92
N LYS A 479 -11.79 -7.46 5.20
CA LYS A 479 -12.70 -8.42 4.53
C LYS A 479 -12.03 -9.16 3.39
N ASP A 480 -11.12 -8.49 2.66
CA ASP A 480 -10.43 -9.09 1.51
C ASP A 480 -9.45 -10.18 1.93
N SER A 481 -8.73 -9.97 3.03
CA SER A 481 -7.82 -10.98 3.62
C SER A 481 -8.50 -11.89 4.63
N LYS A 482 -9.76 -11.62 4.98
CA LYS A 482 -10.55 -12.32 6.01
C LYS A 482 -9.86 -12.35 7.39
N ILE A 483 -9.04 -11.33 7.66
CA ILE A 483 -8.36 -11.19 8.94
C ILE A 483 -9.24 -10.37 9.88
N VAL A 484 -9.42 -10.91 11.08
CA VAL A 484 -10.11 -10.25 12.20
C VAL A 484 -9.14 -10.16 13.37
N ILE A 485 -9.08 -8.99 14.01
CA ILE A 485 -8.23 -8.70 15.16
C ILE A 485 -9.15 -8.28 16.30
N LEU A 486 -9.09 -8.99 17.44
CA LEU A 486 -9.99 -8.78 18.57
C LEU A 486 -9.19 -8.57 19.86
N PRO A 487 -9.61 -7.62 20.72
CA PRO A 487 -9.11 -7.54 22.07
C PRO A 487 -9.35 -8.85 22.83
N THR A 488 -8.36 -9.25 23.61
CA THR A 488 -8.41 -10.45 24.45
C THR A 488 -7.57 -10.24 25.70
N ASP A 489 -7.32 -11.29 26.44
CA ASP A 489 -6.43 -11.31 27.60
C ASP A 489 -5.36 -12.42 27.49
N ALA A 490 -4.32 -12.31 28.31
CA ALA A 490 -3.22 -13.26 28.32
C ALA A 490 -3.65 -14.67 28.69
N GLU A 491 -4.63 -14.84 29.56
CA GLU A 491 -5.09 -16.16 29.99
C GLU A 491 -5.86 -16.90 28.88
N THR A 492 -6.64 -16.17 28.11
CA THR A 492 -7.32 -16.69 26.91
C THR A 492 -6.29 -17.13 25.87
N LEU A 493 -5.25 -16.30 25.62
CA LEU A 493 -4.20 -16.64 24.65
C LEU A 493 -3.39 -17.86 25.09
N LYS A 494 -3.09 -18.04 26.38
CA LYS A 494 -2.41 -19.24 26.89
C LYS A 494 -3.20 -20.53 26.64
N LYS A 495 -4.54 -20.47 26.62
CA LYS A 495 -5.39 -21.62 26.31
C LYS A 495 -5.37 -21.99 24.82
N ILE A 496 -5.23 -21.00 23.96
CA ILE A 496 -5.19 -21.17 22.49
C ILE A 496 -3.79 -21.57 22.03
N TRP A 497 -2.76 -20.91 22.58
CA TRP A 497 -1.37 -21.08 22.21
C TRP A 497 -0.61 -21.84 23.29
N ILE A 498 -0.34 -23.12 23.07
CA ILE A 498 0.31 -24.03 24.02
C ILE A 498 1.80 -23.67 24.25
N SER A 499 2.36 -22.68 23.55
CA SER A 499 3.75 -22.28 23.69
C SER A 499 3.98 -21.38 24.91
N PRO A 500 4.94 -21.70 25.80
CA PRO A 500 5.07 -21.10 27.13
C PRO A 500 5.64 -19.68 27.17
N THR A 501 5.94 -19.05 26.05
CA THR A 501 6.65 -17.75 26.05
C THR A 501 5.80 -16.62 25.47
N LEU A 502 4.71 -16.30 26.13
CA LEU A 502 4.14 -14.95 26.08
C LEU A 502 5.07 -14.05 26.92
N THR A 503 6.25 -13.75 26.42
CA THR A 503 7.19 -12.88 27.11
C THR A 503 6.89 -11.44 26.72
N ARG A 504 6.83 -10.56 27.72
CA ARG A 504 6.82 -9.11 27.48
C ARG A 504 8.02 -8.73 26.61
N PRO A 505 7.88 -7.77 25.67
CA PRO A 505 9.04 -7.27 24.95
C PRO A 505 10.08 -6.79 25.97
N SER A 506 11.33 -7.22 25.79
CA SER A 506 12.45 -6.67 26.58
C SER A 506 12.62 -5.21 26.16
N ILE A 507 12.61 -4.32 27.12
CA ILE A 507 12.94 -2.91 26.87
C ILE A 507 14.36 -2.87 26.34
N PRO A 508 14.62 -2.35 25.12
CA PRO A 508 15.98 -2.17 24.66
C PRO A 508 16.72 -1.28 25.67
N GLN A 509 17.79 -1.76 26.27
CA GLN A 509 18.65 -0.90 27.07
C GLN A 509 19.31 0.08 26.10
N GLU A 510 19.06 1.37 26.29
CA GLU A 510 19.76 2.43 25.56
C GLU A 510 21.26 2.22 25.71
N GLY A 511 21.95 1.98 24.60
CA GLY A 511 23.41 1.95 24.53
C GLY A 511 24.09 0.59 24.69
N ALA A 512 23.39 -0.54 24.77
CA ALA A 512 24.06 -1.83 24.65
C ALA A 512 24.49 -2.03 23.19
N PRO A 513 25.81 -2.08 22.88
CA PRO A 513 26.26 -2.49 21.57
C PRO A 513 25.75 -3.92 21.31
N PRO A 514 25.44 -4.29 20.05
CA PRO A 514 25.07 -5.66 19.74
C PRO A 514 26.16 -6.58 20.31
N GLU A 515 25.78 -7.53 21.15
CA GLU A 515 26.69 -8.54 21.68
C GLU A 515 27.44 -9.15 20.50
N THR A 516 28.71 -8.80 20.40
CA THR A 516 29.64 -9.47 19.51
C THR A 516 29.80 -10.89 20.05
N GLU A 517 29.18 -11.87 19.35
CA GLU A 517 29.49 -13.29 19.62
C GLU A 517 31.00 -13.47 19.64
N PRO A 518 31.54 -14.16 20.66
CA PRO A 518 32.94 -14.45 20.69
C PRO A 518 33.30 -15.29 19.46
N ALA A 519 34.31 -14.83 18.73
CA ALA A 519 34.89 -15.56 17.61
C ALA A 519 35.29 -16.96 18.11
N ARG A 520 34.71 -18.00 17.52
CA ARG A 520 35.17 -19.37 17.57
C ARG A 520 35.71 -19.78 16.21
#